data_9195e800bc9dbfb6093817df21951e9e
#
_entry.id   9195e800bc9dbfb6093817df21951e9e
#
_cell.length_a   1.000
_cell.length_b   1.000
_cell.length_c   1.000
_cell.angle_alpha   90.00
_cell.angle_beta   90.00
_cell.angle_gamma   90.00
#
_symmetry.space_group_name_H-M   'P 1'
#
loop_
_entity.id
_entity.type
_entity.pdbx_description
1 polymer ?
#
loop_
_entity_poly.entity_id
_entity_poly.type
_entity_poly.pdbx_seq_one_letter_code
_entity_poly.pdbx_strand_id
1 'polypeptide(L)'
;ILVQEFIKKENELCIDGISINGGEQVFMPYACHYYRMTKDSFGNYMYFFPFRNQALIEKITELIRKTKFTGIFCIEFLVDKQGEHYFLEVNYRNSGWSYFFTYGGFNLPFRWAVSTLENKLYLDDFKPIEKFDCMDEVPDMMDCFKRLQGVSFMQWLKDFHHSDSVLLWNKKDMKPALKYWGRRFMYFPIHKIQKILGLRK
;
A
#
# COMPACT_ATOMS: atom_id res chain seq x y z
N ILE A 1 -26.57 -10.60 0.15
CA ILE A 1 -25.67 -11.04 1.24
C ILE A 1 -24.57 -11.85 0.57
N LEU A 2 -23.33 -11.46 0.76
CA LEU A 2 -22.15 -12.23 0.33
C LEU A 2 -21.67 -13.06 1.52
N VAL A 3 -21.46 -14.35 1.32
CA VAL A 3 -20.92 -15.27 2.32
C VAL A 3 -19.62 -15.84 1.78
N GLN A 4 -18.52 -15.70 2.53
CA GLN A 4 -17.20 -16.17 2.14
C GLN A 4 -16.58 -16.97 3.27
N GLU A 5 -15.62 -17.83 2.95
CA GLU A 5 -14.79 -18.49 3.94
C GLU A 5 -13.95 -17.45 4.70
N PHE A 6 -13.86 -17.60 6.01
CA PHE A 6 -12.99 -16.76 6.83
C PHE A 6 -11.55 -17.28 6.75
N ILE A 7 -10.67 -16.47 6.18
CA ILE A 7 -9.23 -16.77 6.12
C ILE A 7 -8.51 -16.08 7.29
N LYS A 8 -7.87 -16.91 8.14
CA LYS A 8 -7.01 -16.39 9.21
C LYS A 8 -5.69 -15.91 8.62
N LYS A 9 -5.64 -14.64 8.28
CA LYS A 9 -4.44 -14.04 7.72
C LYS A 9 -3.30 -13.89 8.73
N GLU A 10 -2.08 -14.07 8.27
CA GLU A 10 -0.83 -13.68 8.95
C GLU A 10 -0.24 -12.41 8.30
N ASN A 11 -0.48 -12.22 7.00
CA ASN A 11 -0.08 -11.02 6.27
C ASN A 11 -1.07 -10.73 5.12
N GLU A 12 -0.81 -9.66 4.41
CA GLU A 12 -1.44 -9.34 3.12
C GLU A 12 -0.35 -9.12 2.08
N LEU A 13 -0.67 -9.45 0.83
CA LEU A 13 0.15 -9.15 -0.33
C LEU A 13 -0.61 -8.16 -1.19
N CYS A 14 -0.06 -6.94 -1.32
CA CYS A 14 -0.62 -5.91 -2.19
C CYS A 14 0.27 -5.73 -3.43
N ILE A 15 -0.36 -5.68 -4.59
CA ILE A 15 0.31 -5.59 -5.89
C ILE A 15 -0.37 -4.50 -6.70
N ASP A 16 0.35 -3.42 -7.00
CA ASP A 16 -0.15 -2.42 -7.93
C ASP A 16 0.43 -2.67 -9.33
N GLY A 17 -0.36 -2.34 -10.33
CA GLY A 17 0.05 -2.51 -11.72
C GLY A 17 -0.62 -1.53 -12.67
N ILE A 18 -0.18 -1.58 -13.91
CA ILE A 18 -0.76 -0.86 -15.03
C ILE A 18 -1.25 -1.85 -16.09
N SER A 19 -2.33 -1.48 -16.76
CA SER A 19 -2.91 -2.24 -17.87
C SER A 19 -3.26 -1.30 -19.01
N ILE A 20 -2.99 -1.74 -20.23
CA ILE A 20 -3.38 -1.04 -21.46
C ILE A 20 -4.08 -2.01 -22.43
N ASN A 21 -4.75 -1.45 -23.43
CA ASN A 21 -5.43 -2.20 -24.48
C ASN A 21 -6.42 -3.25 -23.96
N GLY A 22 -7.23 -2.87 -22.97
CA GLY A 22 -8.23 -3.79 -22.43
C GLY A 22 -7.63 -5.03 -21.75
N GLY A 23 -6.47 -4.89 -21.11
CA GLY A 23 -5.81 -5.99 -20.42
C GLY A 23 -4.88 -6.84 -21.27
N GLU A 24 -4.66 -6.49 -22.52
CA GLU A 24 -3.73 -7.23 -23.40
C GLU A 24 -2.27 -7.09 -22.97
N GLN A 25 -1.93 -5.95 -22.37
CA GLN A 25 -0.61 -5.70 -21.81
C GLN A 25 -0.75 -5.26 -20.35
N VAL A 26 -0.16 -6.02 -19.44
CA VAL A 26 -0.21 -5.81 -18.00
C VAL A 26 1.20 -5.85 -17.43
N PHE A 27 1.51 -4.95 -16.51
CA PHE A 27 2.78 -4.95 -15.80
C PHE A 27 2.61 -4.59 -14.34
N MET A 28 3.25 -5.35 -13.47
CA MET A 28 3.26 -5.20 -12.02
C MET A 28 4.71 -5.11 -11.54
N PRO A 29 5.22 -3.91 -11.22
CA PRO A 29 6.63 -3.72 -10.88
C PRO A 29 7.02 -4.32 -9.53
N TYR A 30 6.15 -4.14 -8.55
CA TYR A 30 6.39 -4.52 -7.17
C TYR A 30 5.17 -5.13 -6.51
N ALA A 31 5.43 -5.91 -5.48
CA ALA A 31 4.48 -6.28 -4.45
C ALA A 31 4.96 -5.77 -3.10
N CYS A 32 4.06 -5.67 -2.12
CA CYS A 32 4.45 -5.36 -0.76
C CYS A 32 3.81 -6.31 0.26
N HIS A 33 4.56 -6.52 1.34
CA HIS A 33 4.09 -7.14 2.58
C HIS A 33 4.26 -6.17 3.75
N TYR A 34 3.51 -6.39 4.81
CA TYR A 34 3.57 -5.57 6.01
C TYR A 34 4.51 -6.18 7.05
N TYR A 35 5.32 -5.35 7.70
CA TYR A 35 6.12 -5.73 8.86
C TYR A 35 5.28 -5.94 10.10
N ARG A 36 4.17 -5.21 10.19
CA ARG A 36 3.21 -5.32 11.27
C ARG A 36 1.81 -4.99 10.78
N MET A 37 0.85 -5.74 11.28
CA MET A 37 -0.55 -5.62 10.91
C MET A 37 -1.42 -5.49 12.15
N THR A 38 -2.55 -4.83 12.01
CA THR A 38 -3.60 -4.86 13.02
C THR A 38 -4.52 -6.06 12.80
N LYS A 39 -5.19 -6.54 13.85
CA LYS A 39 -6.11 -7.69 13.74
C LYS A 39 -7.23 -7.46 12.73
N ASP A 40 -7.69 -6.20 12.63
CA ASP A 40 -8.90 -5.85 11.88
C ASP A 40 -8.61 -5.02 10.63
N SER A 41 -7.33 -4.85 10.26
CA SER A 41 -6.95 -3.99 9.14
C SER A 41 -5.58 -4.38 8.58
N PHE A 42 -5.16 -3.68 7.54
CA PHE A 42 -3.81 -3.74 6.99
C PHE A 42 -2.82 -2.97 7.90
N GLY A 43 -1.53 -3.10 7.59
CA GLY A 43 -0.47 -2.34 8.25
C GLY A 43 -0.21 -0.99 7.58
N ASN A 44 0.67 -0.22 8.21
CA ASN A 44 1.14 1.06 7.67
C ASN A 44 2.68 1.13 7.58
N TYR A 45 3.37 0.07 7.98
CA TYR A 45 4.80 -0.13 7.81
C TYR A 45 5.04 -1.41 7.02
N MET A 46 5.68 -1.29 5.87
CA MET A 46 5.73 -2.32 4.85
C MET A 46 7.06 -2.32 4.10
N TYR A 47 7.35 -3.42 3.43
CA TYR A 47 8.46 -3.53 2.50
C TYR A 47 7.98 -3.93 1.11
N PHE A 48 8.60 -3.34 0.12
CA PHE A 48 8.38 -3.60 -1.30
C PHE A 48 9.49 -4.46 -1.85
N PHE A 49 9.13 -5.30 -2.81
CA PHE A 49 10.07 -6.14 -3.56
C PHE A 49 9.58 -6.35 -5.00
N PRO A 50 10.47 -6.58 -5.97
CA PRO A 50 10.08 -6.84 -7.35
C PRO A 50 9.15 -8.05 -7.44
N PHE A 51 8.00 -7.87 -8.10
CA PHE A 51 7.02 -8.94 -8.20
C PHE A 51 7.43 -9.94 -9.29
N ARG A 52 7.84 -11.14 -8.89
CA ARG A 52 8.41 -12.16 -9.77
C ARG A 52 7.68 -13.51 -9.72
N ASN A 53 6.56 -13.62 -9.01
CA ASN A 53 5.78 -14.85 -8.93
C ASN A 53 5.04 -15.07 -10.26
N GLN A 54 5.64 -15.86 -11.17
CA GLN A 54 5.14 -16.05 -12.52
C GLN A 54 3.72 -16.64 -12.55
N ALA A 55 3.42 -17.63 -11.69
CA ALA A 55 2.11 -18.24 -11.64
C ALA A 55 1.01 -17.23 -11.22
N LEU A 56 1.34 -16.33 -10.30
CA LEU A 56 0.41 -15.30 -9.84
C LEU A 56 0.30 -14.17 -10.88
N ILE A 57 1.40 -13.80 -11.54
CA ILE A 57 1.41 -12.83 -12.65
C ILE A 57 0.47 -13.28 -13.77
N GLU A 58 0.52 -14.53 -14.16
CA GLU A 58 -0.34 -15.09 -15.21
C GLU A 58 -1.82 -15.03 -14.82
N LYS A 59 -2.16 -15.45 -13.60
CA LYS A 59 -3.54 -15.40 -13.08
C LYS A 59 -4.09 -13.99 -13.02
N ILE A 60 -3.29 -13.02 -12.52
CA ILE A 60 -3.67 -11.62 -12.44
C ILE A 60 -3.86 -11.04 -13.83
N THR A 61 -2.92 -11.31 -14.75
CA THR A 61 -3.01 -10.84 -16.13
C THR A 61 -4.27 -11.38 -16.81
N GLU A 62 -4.60 -12.66 -16.61
CA GLU A 62 -5.83 -13.25 -17.14
C GLU A 62 -7.08 -12.58 -16.56
N LEU A 63 -7.11 -12.32 -15.25
CA LEU A 63 -8.21 -11.61 -14.58
C LEU A 63 -8.42 -10.21 -15.19
N ILE A 64 -7.35 -9.43 -15.31
CA ILE A 64 -7.39 -8.07 -15.87
C ILE A 64 -7.84 -8.10 -17.34
N ARG A 65 -7.36 -9.06 -18.13
CA ARG A 65 -7.79 -9.26 -19.51
C ARG A 65 -9.27 -9.62 -19.64
N LYS A 66 -9.77 -10.50 -18.79
CA LYS A 66 -11.21 -10.88 -18.76
C LYS A 66 -12.12 -9.70 -18.45
N THR A 67 -11.66 -8.77 -17.60
CA THR A 67 -12.41 -7.54 -17.30
C THR A 67 -12.25 -6.45 -18.36
N LYS A 68 -11.38 -6.66 -19.34
CA LYS A 68 -11.03 -5.66 -20.39
C LYS A 68 -10.62 -4.31 -19.80
N PHE A 69 -9.95 -4.33 -18.66
CA PHE A 69 -9.60 -3.11 -17.95
C PHE A 69 -8.36 -2.45 -18.57
N THR A 70 -8.45 -1.13 -18.75
CA THR A 70 -7.31 -0.26 -19.07
C THR A 70 -7.19 0.78 -17.97
N GLY A 71 -6.05 0.84 -17.29
CA GLY A 71 -5.87 1.74 -16.16
C GLY A 71 -4.81 1.27 -15.19
N ILE A 72 -4.78 1.93 -14.05
CA ILE A 72 -3.97 1.54 -12.90
C ILE A 72 -4.86 0.71 -11.97
N PHE A 73 -4.33 -0.38 -11.45
CA PHE A 73 -5.06 -1.24 -10.53
C PHE A 73 -4.20 -1.60 -9.32
N CYS A 74 -4.87 -1.95 -8.24
CA CYS A 74 -4.29 -2.59 -7.06
C CYS A 74 -5.04 -3.87 -6.79
N ILE A 75 -4.33 -4.97 -6.60
CA ILE A 75 -4.90 -6.26 -6.24
C ILE A 75 -4.35 -6.72 -4.90
N GLU A 76 -5.23 -7.28 -4.06
CA GLU A 76 -4.91 -7.63 -2.69
C GLU A 76 -5.21 -9.10 -2.43
N PHE A 77 -4.31 -9.76 -1.72
CA PHE A 77 -4.43 -11.14 -1.27
C PHE A 77 -4.23 -11.22 0.23
N LEU A 78 -5.01 -12.07 0.89
CA LEU A 78 -4.69 -12.52 2.23
C LEU A 78 -3.63 -13.60 2.16
N VAL A 79 -2.69 -13.57 3.09
CA VAL A 79 -1.62 -14.57 3.18
C VAL A 79 -1.77 -15.29 4.52
N ASP A 80 -1.91 -16.62 4.50
CA ASP A 80 -2.04 -17.43 5.69
C ASP A 80 -0.67 -17.83 6.28
N LYS A 81 -0.69 -18.63 7.34
CA LYS A 81 0.53 -19.13 8.00
C LYS A 81 1.39 -20.03 7.13
N GLN A 82 0.80 -20.69 6.14
CA GLN A 82 1.48 -21.55 5.19
C GLN A 82 2.08 -20.76 4.02
N GLY A 83 1.77 -19.46 3.93
CA GLY A 83 2.17 -18.60 2.82
C GLY A 83 1.26 -18.71 1.60
N GLU A 84 0.10 -19.35 1.73
CA GLU A 84 -0.88 -19.44 0.64
C GLU A 84 -1.58 -18.11 0.43
N HIS A 85 -1.85 -17.80 -0.84
CA HIS A 85 -2.44 -16.53 -1.27
C HIS A 85 -3.92 -16.70 -1.60
N TYR A 86 -4.77 -16.01 -0.88
CA TYR A 86 -6.22 -15.98 -1.09
C TYR A 86 -6.63 -14.63 -1.64
N PHE A 87 -7.19 -14.61 -2.84
CA PHE A 87 -7.68 -13.38 -3.46
C PHE A 87 -8.69 -12.67 -2.55
N LEU A 88 -8.47 -11.39 -2.30
CA LEU A 88 -9.35 -10.54 -1.51
C LEU A 88 -10.17 -9.63 -2.41
N GLU A 89 -9.53 -8.72 -3.10
CA GLU A 89 -10.18 -7.75 -3.99
C GLU A 89 -9.26 -7.21 -5.08
N VAL A 90 -9.86 -6.62 -6.09
CA VAL A 90 -9.18 -5.76 -7.06
C VAL A 90 -9.78 -4.36 -7.05
N ASN A 91 -8.92 -3.38 -6.90
CA ASN A 91 -9.25 -1.97 -6.92
C ASN A 91 -8.79 -1.38 -8.26
N TYR A 92 -9.72 -0.98 -9.12
CA TYR A 92 -9.43 -0.38 -10.42
C TYR A 92 -9.11 1.11 -10.30
N ARG A 93 -8.11 1.42 -9.51
CA ARG A 93 -7.61 2.76 -9.18
C ARG A 93 -6.21 2.69 -8.58
N ASN A 94 -5.56 3.85 -8.50
CA ASN A 94 -4.37 4.01 -7.67
C ASN A 94 -4.62 3.59 -6.22
N SER A 95 -3.70 2.87 -5.65
CA SER A 95 -3.68 2.56 -4.20
C SER A 95 -3.19 3.76 -3.37
N GLY A 96 -3.39 3.68 -2.07
CA GLY A 96 -2.78 4.63 -1.13
C GLY A 96 -1.24 4.58 -1.14
N TRP A 97 -0.68 3.49 -1.63
CA TRP A 97 0.76 3.22 -1.63
C TRP A 97 1.47 3.61 -2.95
N SER A 98 0.75 4.14 -3.93
CA SER A 98 1.28 4.47 -5.27
C SER A 98 2.50 5.39 -5.25
N TYR A 99 2.64 6.25 -4.23
CA TYR A 99 3.82 7.10 -4.06
C TYR A 99 5.09 6.28 -3.84
N PHE A 100 5.02 5.17 -3.14
CA PHE A 100 6.16 4.30 -2.87
C PHE A 100 6.65 3.60 -4.14
N PHE A 101 5.77 3.32 -5.10
CA PHE A 101 6.17 2.84 -6.43
C PHE A 101 7.01 3.89 -7.18
N THR A 102 6.70 5.18 -7.00
CA THR A 102 7.51 6.27 -7.55
C THR A 102 8.91 6.30 -6.92
N TYR A 103 9.02 6.06 -5.61
CA TYR A 103 10.31 5.89 -4.94
C TYR A 103 11.09 4.71 -5.53
N GLY A 104 10.43 3.58 -5.76
CA GLY A 104 11.00 2.39 -6.43
C GLY A 104 11.34 2.58 -7.91
N GLY A 105 11.20 3.81 -8.46
CA GLY A 105 11.52 4.12 -9.86
C GLY A 105 10.41 3.83 -10.87
N PHE A 106 9.21 3.43 -10.41
CA PHE A 106 8.07 3.16 -11.28
C PHE A 106 6.88 4.05 -10.94
N ASN A 107 6.86 5.28 -11.45
CA ASN A 107 5.71 6.18 -11.30
C ASN A 107 4.51 5.63 -12.10
N LEU A 108 3.58 4.97 -11.41
CA LEU A 108 2.43 4.29 -12.03
C LEU A 108 1.61 5.21 -12.95
N PRO A 109 1.15 6.41 -12.53
CA PRO A 109 0.39 7.30 -13.40
C PRO A 109 1.14 7.74 -14.65
N PHE A 110 2.41 8.11 -14.50
CA PHE A 110 3.24 8.52 -15.63
C PHE A 110 3.45 7.36 -16.61
N ARG A 111 3.85 6.19 -16.09
CA ARG A 111 4.11 4.99 -16.91
C ARG A 111 2.85 4.54 -17.65
N TRP A 112 1.71 4.56 -16.99
CA TRP A 112 0.43 4.23 -17.63
C TRP A 112 0.06 5.23 -18.72
N ALA A 113 0.20 6.53 -18.48
CA ALA A 113 -0.13 7.57 -19.47
C ALA A 113 0.73 7.44 -20.73
N VAL A 114 2.05 7.32 -20.57
CA VAL A 114 2.96 7.13 -21.71
C VAL A 114 2.67 5.83 -22.43
N SER A 115 2.49 4.71 -21.70
CA SER A 115 2.14 3.41 -22.31
C SER A 115 0.86 3.46 -23.12
N THR A 116 -0.13 4.21 -22.66
CA THR A 116 -1.41 4.37 -23.38
C THR A 116 -1.23 5.19 -24.66
N LEU A 117 -0.45 6.26 -24.61
CA LEU A 117 -0.17 7.11 -25.78
C LEU A 117 0.65 6.36 -26.83
N GLU A 118 1.61 5.55 -26.42
CA GLU A 118 2.49 4.78 -27.31
C GLU A 118 1.88 3.44 -27.73
N ASN A 119 0.73 3.07 -27.16
CA ASN A 119 0.09 1.76 -27.37
C ASN A 119 1.00 0.56 -27.03
N LYS A 120 1.96 0.75 -26.13
CA LYS A 120 2.96 -0.22 -25.71
C LYS A 120 3.40 0.06 -24.28
N LEU A 121 3.65 -0.97 -23.47
CA LEU A 121 4.19 -0.80 -22.13
C LEU A 121 5.51 -0.03 -22.15
N TYR A 122 5.52 1.13 -21.48
CA TYR A 122 6.71 1.97 -21.32
C TYR A 122 7.49 1.53 -20.08
N LEU A 123 8.45 0.64 -20.31
CA LEU A 123 9.30 0.04 -19.26
C LEU A 123 10.77 0.50 -19.36
N ASP A 124 11.07 1.41 -20.28
CA ASP A 124 12.41 1.92 -20.50
C ASP A 124 12.99 2.53 -19.22
N ASP A 125 14.29 2.30 -19.00
CA ASP A 125 15.05 2.75 -17.83
C ASP A 125 14.55 2.24 -16.46
N PHE A 126 13.53 1.38 -16.42
CA PHE A 126 13.10 0.79 -15.16
C PHE A 126 14.10 -0.25 -14.66
N LYS A 127 14.73 0.06 -13.54
CA LYS A 127 15.60 -0.84 -12.80
C LYS A 127 15.03 -1.04 -11.41
N PRO A 128 14.46 -2.21 -11.12
CA PRO A 128 13.83 -2.45 -9.83
C PRO A 128 14.87 -2.43 -8.69
N ILE A 129 14.48 -1.84 -7.58
CA ILE A 129 15.19 -1.95 -6.31
C ILE A 129 14.77 -3.28 -5.68
N GLU A 130 15.72 -4.11 -5.25
CA GLU A 130 15.43 -5.47 -4.76
C GLU A 130 14.57 -5.49 -3.48
N LYS A 131 14.75 -4.49 -2.61
CA LYS A 131 13.92 -4.29 -1.44
C LYS A 131 14.02 -2.85 -0.96
N PHE A 132 12.91 -2.28 -0.55
CA PHE A 132 12.88 -0.99 0.14
C PHE A 132 11.72 -0.92 1.13
N ASP A 133 11.97 -0.21 2.22
CA ASP A 133 11.05 -0.12 3.35
C ASP A 133 10.28 1.20 3.30
N CYS A 134 8.97 1.14 3.50
CA CYS A 134 8.08 2.29 3.43
C CYS A 134 7.15 2.38 4.62
N MET A 135 6.79 3.60 4.99
CA MET A 135 5.88 3.82 6.10
C MET A 135 4.88 4.95 5.80
N ASP A 136 3.60 4.70 6.05
CA ASP A 136 2.63 5.77 6.33
C ASP A 136 2.76 6.13 7.81
N GLU A 137 3.62 7.08 8.10
CA GLU A 137 4.20 7.30 9.41
C GLU A 137 3.17 7.71 10.46
N VAL A 138 2.12 8.45 10.09
CA VAL A 138 1.16 8.95 11.09
C VAL A 138 0.13 7.90 11.49
N PRO A 139 -0.54 7.20 10.57
CA PRO A 139 -1.36 6.05 10.92
C PRO A 139 -0.57 4.97 11.66
N ASP A 140 0.64 4.65 11.22
CA ASP A 140 1.46 3.63 11.87
C ASP A 140 1.80 3.99 13.32
N MET A 141 2.23 5.22 13.57
CA MET A 141 2.45 5.71 14.94
C MET A 141 1.18 5.59 15.80
N MET A 142 0.03 5.96 15.26
CA MET A 142 -1.24 5.88 15.99
C MET A 142 -1.65 4.44 16.26
N ASP A 143 -1.40 3.52 15.34
CA ASP A 143 -1.67 2.10 15.52
C ASP A 143 -0.74 1.48 16.56
N CYS A 144 0.55 1.82 16.57
CA CYS A 144 1.49 1.41 17.61
C CYS A 144 0.98 1.74 19.01
N PHE A 145 0.36 2.92 19.21
CA PHE A 145 -0.15 3.32 20.52
C PHE A 145 -1.53 2.76 20.87
N LYS A 146 -2.34 2.38 19.88
CA LYS A 146 -3.74 2.01 20.10
C LYS A 146 -4.03 0.53 19.92
N ARG A 147 -3.36 -0.12 18.95
CA ARG A 147 -3.75 -1.43 18.43
C ARG A 147 -2.65 -2.46 18.46
N LEU A 148 -1.39 -2.06 18.35
CA LEU A 148 -0.22 -2.92 18.30
C LEU A 148 0.46 -2.96 19.67
N GLN A 149 0.04 -3.89 20.50
CA GLN A 149 0.69 -4.12 21.80
C GLN A 149 2.13 -4.59 21.57
N GLY A 150 3.09 -3.96 22.26
CA GLY A 150 4.51 -4.32 22.23
C GLY A 150 5.40 -3.49 21.33
N VAL A 151 4.86 -2.59 20.52
CA VAL A 151 5.67 -1.62 19.75
C VAL A 151 5.82 -0.35 20.57
N SER A 152 7.03 -0.10 21.07
CA SER A 152 7.34 1.13 21.81
C SER A 152 7.55 2.32 20.88
N PHE A 153 7.41 3.54 21.41
CA PHE A 153 7.72 4.75 20.64
C PHE A 153 9.17 4.76 20.12
N MET A 154 10.11 4.27 20.93
CA MET A 154 11.51 4.18 20.50
C MET A 154 11.70 3.18 19.35
N GLN A 155 10.97 2.06 19.35
CA GLN A 155 11.00 1.13 18.23
C GLN A 155 10.38 1.78 16.99
N TRP A 156 9.21 2.44 17.12
CA TRP A 156 8.60 3.16 16.01
C TRP A 156 9.55 4.22 15.42
N LEU A 157 10.26 4.98 16.28
CA LEU A 157 11.21 6.01 15.84
C LEU A 157 12.40 5.41 15.07
N LYS A 158 12.89 4.24 15.49
CA LYS A 158 13.90 3.49 14.75
C LYS A 158 13.38 3.07 13.37
N ASP A 159 12.20 2.47 13.32
CA ASP A 159 11.59 2.02 12.08
C ASP A 159 11.34 3.19 11.11
N PHE A 160 10.83 4.32 11.62
CA PHE A 160 10.67 5.55 10.85
C PHE A 160 12.01 6.05 10.28
N HIS A 161 13.07 6.00 11.07
CA HIS A 161 14.42 6.44 10.62
C HIS A 161 15.03 5.48 9.59
N HIS A 162 14.73 4.19 9.66
CA HIS A 162 15.22 3.18 8.73
C HIS A 162 14.36 3.05 7.46
N SER A 163 13.16 3.63 7.46
CA SER A 163 12.31 3.62 6.26
C SER A 163 12.96 4.41 5.13
N ASP A 164 13.07 3.78 3.96
CA ASP A 164 13.61 4.39 2.74
C ASP A 164 12.71 5.49 2.21
N SER A 165 11.39 5.32 2.38
CA SER A 165 10.40 6.31 2.01
C SER A 165 9.26 6.38 3.01
N VAL A 166 8.80 7.61 3.27
CA VAL A 166 7.64 7.89 4.12
C VAL A 166 6.66 8.77 3.37
N LEU A 167 5.38 8.66 3.71
CA LEU A 167 4.31 9.21 2.86
C LEU A 167 4.23 10.74 2.92
N LEU A 168 4.36 11.33 4.11
CA LEU A 168 4.13 12.77 4.34
C LEU A 168 5.40 13.55 4.63
N TRP A 169 6.36 12.96 5.35
CA TRP A 169 7.56 13.66 5.76
C TRP A 169 8.52 13.88 4.59
N ASN A 170 8.70 15.11 4.19
CA ASN A 170 9.66 15.50 3.16
C ASN A 170 10.58 16.61 3.71
N LYS A 171 11.87 16.34 3.79
CA LYS A 171 12.86 17.31 4.28
C LYS A 171 12.91 18.61 3.46
N LYS A 172 12.53 18.57 2.18
CA LYS A 172 12.49 19.73 1.30
C LYS A 172 11.18 20.53 1.42
N ASP A 173 10.11 19.89 1.90
CA ASP A 173 8.81 20.54 2.15
C ASP A 173 8.13 19.90 3.37
N MET A 174 8.45 20.38 4.55
CA MET A 174 7.91 19.89 5.81
C MET A 174 6.53 20.47 6.17
N LYS A 175 6.09 21.55 5.50
CA LYS A 175 4.84 22.24 5.85
C LYS A 175 3.60 21.35 5.84
N PRO A 176 3.37 20.49 4.80
CA PRO A 176 2.23 19.58 4.78
C PRO A 176 2.24 18.60 5.96
N ALA A 177 3.40 17.98 6.22
CA ALA A 177 3.57 17.05 7.32
C ALA A 177 3.29 17.71 8.68
N LEU A 178 3.94 18.83 8.96
CA LEU A 178 3.76 19.58 10.21
C LEU A 178 2.30 20.01 10.41
N LYS A 179 1.62 20.47 9.35
CA LYS A 179 0.21 20.84 9.41
C LYS A 179 -0.69 19.64 9.69
N TYR A 180 -0.43 18.50 9.05
CA TYR A 180 -1.18 17.27 9.27
C TYR A 180 -0.97 16.74 10.70
N TRP A 181 0.27 16.66 11.16
CA TRP A 181 0.62 16.24 12.51
C TRP A 181 0.01 17.17 13.56
N GLY A 182 0.18 18.49 13.39
CA GLY A 182 -0.42 19.49 14.31
C GLY A 182 -1.93 19.34 14.44
N ARG A 183 -2.63 19.19 13.31
CA ARG A 183 -4.08 18.91 13.33
C ARG A 183 -4.38 17.59 14.05
N ARG A 184 -3.66 16.52 13.75
CA ARG A 184 -3.92 15.21 14.34
C ARG A 184 -3.71 15.21 15.86
N PHE A 185 -2.64 15.86 16.34
CA PHE A 185 -2.37 16.00 17.78
C PHE A 185 -3.34 16.93 18.49
N MET A 186 -3.79 18.03 17.87
CA MET A 186 -4.78 18.93 18.46
C MET A 186 -6.18 18.30 18.52
N TYR A 187 -6.60 17.57 17.49
CA TYR A 187 -7.94 16.95 17.48
C TYR A 187 -8.06 15.71 18.36
N PHE A 188 -6.95 15.02 18.64
CA PHE A 188 -6.99 13.80 19.45
C PHE A 188 -7.52 14.01 20.89
N PRO A 189 -7.06 15.00 21.65
CA PRO A 189 -7.64 15.29 22.97
C PRO A 189 -9.07 15.82 22.88
N ILE A 190 -9.40 16.65 21.89
CA ILE A 190 -10.75 17.19 21.70
C ILE A 190 -11.77 16.07 21.47
N HIS A 191 -11.48 15.11 20.61
CA HIS A 191 -12.37 13.96 20.39
C HIS A 191 -12.55 13.08 21.63
N LYS A 192 -11.49 12.90 22.41
CA LYS A 192 -11.56 12.16 23.68
C LYS A 192 -12.45 12.88 24.70
N ILE A 193 -12.31 14.20 24.81
CA ILE A 193 -13.14 15.05 25.69
C ILE A 193 -14.61 15.04 25.21
N GLN A 194 -14.88 15.19 23.92
CA GLN A 194 -16.24 15.15 23.38
C GLN A 194 -16.92 13.80 23.61
N LYS A 195 -16.18 12.70 23.53
CA LYS A 195 -16.70 11.35 23.84
C LYS A 195 -16.99 11.17 25.32
N ILE A 196 -16.15 11.72 26.22
CA ILE A 196 -16.35 11.70 27.67
C ILE A 196 -17.57 12.55 28.05
N LEU A 197 -17.79 13.66 27.38
CA LEU A 197 -18.93 14.58 27.64
C LEU A 197 -20.22 14.13 26.93
N GLY A 198 -20.22 12.99 26.22
CA GLY A 198 -21.40 12.49 25.50
C GLY A 198 -21.86 13.36 24.32
N LEU A 199 -21.02 14.29 23.88
CA LEU A 199 -21.32 15.21 22.78
C LEU A 199 -21.12 14.56 21.39
N ARG A 200 -20.65 13.33 21.34
CA ARG A 200 -20.46 12.54 20.12
C ARG A 200 -20.65 11.04 20.40
N LYS A 201 -21.51 10.39 19.60
CA LYS A 201 -21.64 8.93 19.57
C LYS A 201 -20.52 8.27 18.79
#